data_8852ee3415926cbb194d520bf11f2d0a
#
_entry.id   8852ee3415926cbb194d520bf11f2d0a
#
_cell.length_a   1.000
_cell.length_b   1.000
_cell.length_c   1.000
_cell.angle_alpha   90.00
_cell.angle_beta   90.00
_cell.angle_gamma   90.00
#
_symmetry.space_group_name_H-M   'P 1'
#
loop_
_entity.id
_entity.type
_entity.pdbx_description
1 polymer ?
#
loop_
_entity_poly.entity_id
_entity_poly.type
_entity_poly.pdbx_seq_one_letter_code
_entity_poly.pdbx_strand_id
1 'polypeptide(L)'
;GDHHFSTLDQNKNWQSQLALFANTGKDKRLKQKLDEHLCGVAEQALSISQYLQRFESEMDLAHDVRILKQKSPAQFAWQDKAVQNIQQFRAQHSDGMERGWFVVNMASTGQGKTIANAKIMRALSEDGASLRYVLALGLRTLTLQTGDAYRHSLGMGDDELAVLIGSKAVLELHQEAVTQQKAQQEEIQDEWAEHGSESAESLLDEHLEYAAVDMPAFMQAVFKGNQAAKSQAFLFKPVLVCTIDHMMAATETVRGGKYILPCLRLLSSDLVIDEVDDFNPQDLVAIGRLVHL
;
A
#
# COMPACT_ATOMS: atom_id res chain seq x y z
N GLY A 1 13.24 12.80 -9.75
CA GLY A 1 13.72 13.97 -10.48
C GLY A 1 14.85 13.64 -11.44
N ASP A 2 16.08 13.82 -11.05
CA ASP A 2 17.28 13.74 -11.90
C ASP A 2 17.39 12.43 -12.73
N HIS A 3 17.31 11.26 -12.08
CA HIS A 3 17.37 9.97 -12.76
C HIS A 3 16.27 9.80 -13.81
N HIS A 4 15.06 10.23 -13.53
CA HIS A 4 13.96 10.15 -14.47
C HIS A 4 14.21 11.04 -15.67
N PHE A 5 14.61 12.30 -15.45
CA PHE A 5 14.87 13.23 -16.54
C PHE A 5 16.03 12.74 -17.44
N SER A 6 17.06 12.15 -16.84
CA SER A 6 18.18 11.53 -17.58
C SER A 6 17.76 10.37 -18.50
N THR A 7 16.61 9.72 -18.26
CA THR A 7 16.10 8.66 -19.15
C THR A 7 15.39 9.21 -20.39
N LEU A 8 14.90 10.44 -20.34
CA LEU A 8 14.19 11.07 -21.45
C LEU A 8 15.16 11.39 -22.61
N ASP A 9 14.62 11.45 -23.82
CA ASP A 9 15.39 11.85 -24.97
C ASP A 9 15.68 13.36 -24.95
N GLN A 10 16.72 13.75 -25.67
CA GLN A 10 17.09 15.15 -25.88
C GLN A 10 15.92 15.91 -26.53
N ASN A 11 15.61 17.08 -26.01
CA ASN A 11 14.68 18.00 -26.68
C ASN A 11 15.36 18.66 -27.88
N LYS A 12 15.01 18.24 -29.07
CA LYS A 12 15.57 18.77 -30.32
C LYS A 12 15.31 20.26 -30.54
N ASN A 13 14.32 20.81 -29.88
CA ASN A 13 13.96 22.22 -29.96
C ASN A 13 14.63 23.07 -28.87
N TRP A 14 15.41 22.46 -27.98
CA TRP A 14 16.10 23.19 -26.91
C TRP A 14 17.25 24.02 -27.52
N GLN A 15 17.12 25.33 -27.43
CA GLN A 15 18.14 26.27 -27.89
C GLN A 15 19.04 26.62 -26.70
N SER A 16 20.29 26.18 -26.78
CA SER A 16 21.32 26.47 -25.79
C SER A 16 22.63 26.85 -26.44
N GLN A 17 23.23 27.91 -25.94
CA GLN A 17 24.58 28.32 -26.32
C GLN A 17 25.68 27.62 -25.51
N LEU A 18 25.29 26.85 -24.49
CA LEU A 18 26.25 26.12 -23.65
C LEU A 18 26.82 24.91 -24.40
N ALA A 19 28.15 24.76 -24.33
CA ALA A 19 28.84 23.58 -24.85
C ALA A 19 28.87 22.40 -23.87
N LEU A 20 28.21 22.55 -22.70
CA LEU A 20 28.19 21.55 -21.62
C LEU A 20 27.00 20.59 -21.77
N PHE A 21 27.22 19.33 -21.42
CA PHE A 21 26.22 18.28 -21.44
C PHE A 21 26.14 17.61 -20.07
N ALA A 22 24.93 17.24 -19.67
CA ALA A 22 24.66 16.62 -18.38
C ALA A 22 24.87 15.10 -18.39
N ASN A 23 24.59 14.44 -19.54
CA ASN A 23 24.61 13.00 -19.61
C ASN A 23 24.97 12.49 -21.02
N THR A 24 25.14 11.16 -21.12
CA THR A 24 25.40 10.45 -22.36
C THR A 24 24.33 9.40 -22.60
N GLY A 25 24.04 9.12 -23.88
CA GLY A 25 23.19 8.02 -24.27
C GLY A 25 23.88 6.64 -24.14
N LYS A 26 23.12 5.58 -24.40
CA LYS A 26 23.66 4.20 -24.41
C LYS A 26 24.79 4.00 -25.43
N ASP A 27 24.79 4.78 -26.48
CA ASP A 27 25.80 4.82 -27.53
C ASP A 27 27.04 5.67 -27.21
N LYS A 28 27.12 6.14 -25.92
CA LYS A 28 28.16 7.06 -25.41
C LYS A 28 28.20 8.45 -26.08
N ARG A 29 27.22 8.79 -26.90
CA ARG A 29 27.09 10.14 -27.44
C ARG A 29 26.52 11.07 -26.38
N LEU A 30 26.95 12.33 -26.44
CA LEU A 30 26.40 13.40 -25.62
C LEU A 30 24.91 13.53 -25.86
N LYS A 31 24.10 13.61 -24.83
CA LYS A 31 22.64 13.54 -24.92
C LYS A 31 22.00 14.89 -24.60
N GLN A 32 21.79 15.21 -23.37
CA GLN A 32 21.07 16.42 -22.97
C GLN A 32 22.07 17.55 -22.66
N LYS A 33 21.77 18.76 -23.10
CA LYS A 33 22.47 19.96 -22.66
C LYS A 33 22.33 20.14 -21.16
N LEU A 34 23.34 20.73 -20.51
CA LEU A 34 23.34 20.90 -19.06
C LEU A 34 22.19 21.79 -18.58
N ASP A 35 21.93 22.89 -19.28
CA ASP A 35 20.82 23.79 -18.98
C ASP A 35 19.46 23.16 -19.26
N GLU A 36 19.30 22.41 -20.33
CA GLU A 36 18.11 21.59 -20.59
C GLU A 36 17.81 20.65 -19.42
N HIS A 37 18.85 19.94 -19.00
CA HIS A 37 18.72 18.97 -17.91
C HIS A 37 18.34 19.63 -16.59
N LEU A 38 19.03 20.69 -16.20
CA LEU A 38 18.78 21.41 -14.94
C LEU A 38 17.39 22.04 -14.91
N CYS A 39 16.98 22.71 -16.00
CA CYS A 39 15.63 23.26 -16.11
C CYS A 39 14.56 22.19 -16.04
N GLY A 40 14.73 21.10 -16.77
CA GLY A 40 13.75 20.00 -16.76
C GLY A 40 13.66 19.30 -15.40
N VAL A 41 14.77 19.13 -14.70
CA VAL A 41 14.76 18.59 -13.32
C VAL A 41 14.05 19.56 -12.36
N ALA A 42 14.27 20.86 -12.49
CA ALA A 42 13.64 21.87 -11.66
C ALA A 42 12.12 21.94 -11.92
N GLU A 43 11.68 21.96 -13.17
CA GLU A 43 10.27 21.95 -13.57
C GLU A 43 9.55 20.71 -13.03
N GLN A 44 10.18 19.54 -13.15
CA GLN A 44 9.62 18.32 -12.60
C GLN A 44 9.55 18.34 -11.07
N ALA A 45 10.56 18.86 -10.39
CA ALA A 45 10.54 18.97 -8.94
C ALA A 45 9.40 19.87 -8.45
N LEU A 46 9.16 20.99 -9.13
CA LEU A 46 8.04 21.89 -8.86
C LEU A 46 6.68 21.20 -9.11
N SER A 47 6.54 20.50 -10.24
CA SER A 47 5.34 19.73 -10.56
C SER A 47 5.04 18.66 -9.51
N ILE A 48 6.06 17.91 -9.07
CA ILE A 48 5.94 16.92 -8.01
C ILE A 48 5.49 17.58 -6.70
N SER A 49 6.12 18.69 -6.31
CA SER A 49 5.79 19.40 -5.07
C SER A 49 4.33 19.86 -5.07
N GLN A 50 3.86 20.43 -6.18
CA GLN A 50 2.46 20.85 -6.33
C GLN A 50 1.48 19.68 -6.29
N TYR A 51 1.85 18.55 -6.91
CA TYR A 51 1.03 17.34 -6.88
C TYR A 51 0.92 16.74 -5.49
N LEU A 52 2.03 16.67 -4.75
CA LEU A 52 2.05 16.13 -3.40
C LEU A 52 1.17 16.91 -2.42
N GLN A 53 0.99 18.22 -2.63
CA GLN A 53 0.07 19.04 -1.82
C GLN A 53 -1.40 18.62 -1.96
N ARG A 54 -1.79 18.05 -3.09
CA ARG A 54 -3.16 17.59 -3.37
C ARG A 54 -3.31 16.08 -3.32
N PHE A 55 -2.19 15.38 -3.12
CA PHE A 55 -2.12 13.93 -3.29
C PHE A 55 -3.13 13.17 -2.44
N GLU A 56 -3.24 13.53 -1.17
CA GLU A 56 -4.17 12.89 -0.24
C GLU A 56 -5.63 13.11 -0.65
N SER A 57 -5.99 14.33 -1.02
CA SER A 57 -7.36 14.68 -1.41
C SER A 57 -7.81 14.09 -2.76
N GLU A 58 -6.86 13.65 -3.58
CA GLU A 58 -7.14 13.03 -4.88
C GLU A 58 -7.23 11.50 -4.80
N MET A 59 -7.01 10.91 -3.62
CA MET A 59 -7.03 9.46 -3.44
C MET A 59 -8.45 8.94 -3.19
N ASP A 60 -8.77 7.79 -3.78
CA ASP A 60 -10.06 7.13 -3.60
C ASP A 60 -10.30 6.73 -2.15
N LEU A 61 -11.54 6.90 -1.72
CA LEU A 61 -12.04 6.52 -0.40
C LEU A 61 -13.15 5.47 -0.56
N ALA A 62 -13.16 4.44 0.27
CA ALA A 62 -14.29 3.54 0.35
C ALA A 62 -15.40 4.18 1.21
N HIS A 63 -16.56 4.31 0.60
CA HIS A 63 -17.73 4.89 1.23
C HIS A 63 -18.81 3.82 1.41
N ASP A 64 -19.70 4.06 2.36
CA ASP A 64 -20.95 3.30 2.51
C ASP A 64 -20.84 1.79 2.77
N VAL A 65 -19.73 1.34 3.36
CA VAL A 65 -19.62 -0.05 3.83
C VAL A 65 -20.71 -0.34 4.86
N ARG A 66 -21.79 -0.96 4.41
CA ARG A 66 -23.06 -1.11 5.17
C ARG A 66 -22.89 -1.76 6.51
N ILE A 67 -22.07 -2.80 6.60
CA ILE A 67 -21.86 -3.57 7.83
C ILE A 67 -21.27 -2.70 8.95
N LEU A 68 -20.45 -1.71 8.60
CA LEU A 68 -19.81 -0.83 9.58
C LEU A 68 -20.77 0.20 10.18
N LYS A 69 -21.92 0.43 9.52
CA LYS A 69 -23.00 1.28 10.02
C LYS A 69 -23.94 0.52 10.98
N GLN A 70 -23.91 -0.81 10.94
CA GLN A 70 -24.77 -1.66 11.74
C GLN A 70 -24.22 -1.82 13.16
N LYS A 71 -25.14 -2.00 14.12
CA LYS A 71 -24.80 -2.37 15.49
C LYS A 71 -24.17 -3.75 15.52
N SER A 72 -23.09 -3.87 16.27
CA SER A 72 -22.40 -5.15 16.44
C SER A 72 -23.28 -6.16 17.17
N PRO A 73 -23.17 -7.47 16.86
CA PRO A 73 -23.79 -8.52 17.65
C PRO A 73 -23.46 -8.40 19.15
N ALA A 74 -24.33 -8.86 20.01
CA ALA A 74 -24.18 -8.70 21.47
C ALA A 74 -22.81 -9.18 22.00
N GLN A 75 -22.30 -10.28 21.46
CA GLN A 75 -20.98 -10.83 21.81
C GLN A 75 -19.81 -9.93 21.40
N PHE A 76 -20.02 -9.01 20.47
CA PHE A 76 -19.03 -8.05 19.97
C PHE A 76 -19.43 -6.59 20.28
N ALA A 77 -20.30 -6.36 21.28
CA ALA A 77 -20.77 -5.03 21.66
C ALA A 77 -19.61 -4.06 22.04
N TRP A 78 -18.47 -4.60 22.41
CA TRP A 78 -17.27 -3.83 22.69
C TRP A 78 -16.79 -3.00 21.49
N GLN A 79 -17.02 -3.48 20.24
CA GLN A 79 -16.67 -2.76 19.02
C GLN A 79 -17.41 -1.41 18.92
N ASP A 80 -18.71 -1.43 19.21
CA ASP A 80 -19.52 -0.20 19.19
C ASP A 80 -19.14 0.74 20.35
N LYS A 81 -18.77 0.18 21.51
CA LYS A 81 -18.25 0.96 22.63
C LYS A 81 -16.90 1.62 22.29
N ALA A 82 -16.02 0.89 21.59
CA ALA A 82 -14.76 1.45 21.13
C ALA A 82 -14.98 2.64 20.17
N VAL A 83 -15.90 2.51 19.21
CA VAL A 83 -16.29 3.59 18.31
C VAL A 83 -16.83 4.81 19.09
N GLN A 84 -17.73 4.59 20.04
CA GLN A 84 -18.27 5.67 20.89
C GLN A 84 -17.16 6.38 21.69
N ASN A 85 -16.24 5.63 22.27
CA ASN A 85 -15.10 6.20 23.00
C ASN A 85 -14.22 7.08 22.10
N ILE A 86 -13.93 6.61 20.88
CA ILE A 86 -13.17 7.36 19.89
C ILE A 86 -13.90 8.66 19.50
N GLN A 87 -15.19 8.59 19.22
CA GLN A 87 -15.99 9.76 18.87
C GLN A 87 -16.02 10.80 20.00
N GLN A 88 -16.19 10.35 21.24
CA GLN A 88 -16.15 11.22 22.41
C GLN A 88 -14.77 11.85 22.59
N PHE A 89 -13.70 11.06 22.43
CA PHE A 89 -12.34 11.55 22.56
C PHE A 89 -12.00 12.60 21.48
N ARG A 90 -12.39 12.35 20.24
CA ARG A 90 -12.24 13.31 19.13
C ARG A 90 -12.98 14.63 19.41
N ALA A 91 -14.19 14.56 19.93
CA ALA A 91 -14.96 15.74 20.27
C ALA A 91 -14.32 16.59 21.37
N GLN A 92 -13.54 15.95 22.26
CA GLN A 92 -12.82 16.62 23.36
C GLN A 92 -11.46 17.17 22.93
N HIS A 93 -10.86 16.63 21.85
CA HIS A 93 -9.52 16.95 21.37
C HIS A 93 -9.56 17.34 19.90
N SER A 94 -10.08 18.53 19.61
CA SER A 94 -10.25 19.04 18.25
C SER A 94 -8.93 19.22 17.49
N ASP A 95 -7.81 19.40 18.19
CA ASP A 95 -6.45 19.49 17.62
C ASP A 95 -5.85 18.14 17.21
N GLY A 96 -6.50 17.05 17.56
CA GLY A 96 -6.04 15.69 17.21
C GLY A 96 -5.99 15.41 15.71
N MET A 97 -6.82 16.09 14.91
CA MET A 97 -6.80 15.94 13.45
C MET A 97 -5.50 16.50 12.83
N GLU A 98 -4.89 17.50 13.45
CA GLU A 98 -3.62 18.07 12.98
C GLU A 98 -2.40 17.20 13.39
N ARG A 99 -2.53 16.44 14.46
CA ARG A 99 -1.42 15.64 15.04
C ARG A 99 -1.50 14.15 14.70
N GLY A 100 -2.64 13.70 14.17
CA GLY A 100 -2.93 12.29 13.97
C GLY A 100 -3.35 11.57 15.27
N TRP A 101 -3.74 10.32 15.14
CA TRP A 101 -4.22 9.47 16.22
C TRP A 101 -3.36 8.22 16.36
N PHE A 102 -2.99 7.90 17.59
CA PHE A 102 -2.38 6.61 17.91
C PHE A 102 -3.34 5.80 18.77
N VAL A 103 -3.77 4.65 18.27
CA VAL A 103 -4.78 3.80 18.93
C VAL A 103 -4.24 2.39 19.12
N VAL A 104 -4.41 1.84 20.32
CA VAL A 104 -4.03 0.46 20.64
C VAL A 104 -5.29 -0.37 20.90
N ASN A 105 -5.50 -1.41 20.07
CA ASN A 105 -6.59 -2.38 20.24
C ASN A 105 -6.05 -3.65 20.90
N MET A 106 -6.38 -3.88 22.16
CA MET A 106 -5.92 -5.02 22.95
C MET A 106 -6.94 -6.17 23.01
N ALA A 107 -7.87 -6.26 22.06
CA ALA A 107 -8.81 -7.36 22.01
C ALA A 107 -8.11 -8.69 21.70
N SER A 108 -8.49 -9.76 22.38
CA SER A 108 -7.94 -11.10 22.18
C SER A 108 -8.32 -11.68 20.81
N THR A 109 -7.59 -12.69 20.36
CA THR A 109 -7.92 -13.47 19.15
C THR A 109 -9.33 -14.04 19.24
N GLY A 110 -10.06 -14.06 18.10
CA GLY A 110 -11.45 -14.54 18.05
C GLY A 110 -12.51 -13.54 18.51
N GLN A 111 -12.13 -12.36 18.99
CA GLN A 111 -13.07 -11.32 19.45
C GLN A 111 -13.57 -10.40 18.33
N GLY A 112 -13.37 -10.77 17.07
CA GLY A 112 -13.84 -9.99 15.92
C GLY A 112 -13.00 -8.73 15.63
N LYS A 113 -11.68 -8.78 15.86
CA LYS A 113 -10.74 -7.67 15.61
C LYS A 113 -10.85 -7.13 14.17
N THR A 114 -11.02 -7.99 13.19
CA THR A 114 -11.11 -7.61 11.76
C THR A 114 -12.18 -6.55 11.50
N ILE A 115 -13.41 -6.78 11.98
CA ILE A 115 -14.50 -5.81 11.85
C ILE A 115 -14.29 -4.62 12.77
N ALA A 116 -13.74 -4.85 13.96
CA ALA A 116 -13.43 -3.78 14.90
C ALA A 116 -12.43 -2.79 14.31
N ASN A 117 -11.33 -3.27 13.70
CA ASN A 117 -10.33 -2.43 13.07
C ASN A 117 -10.96 -1.53 12.00
N ALA A 118 -11.80 -2.08 11.12
CA ALA A 118 -12.51 -1.29 10.11
C ALA A 118 -13.49 -0.26 10.72
N LYS A 119 -14.24 -0.62 11.79
CA LYS A 119 -15.11 0.32 12.52
C LYS A 119 -14.32 1.44 13.19
N ILE A 120 -13.17 1.12 13.80
CA ILE A 120 -12.26 2.07 14.44
C ILE A 120 -11.71 3.03 13.39
N MET A 121 -11.18 2.51 12.27
CA MET A 121 -10.64 3.34 11.19
C MET A 121 -11.69 4.28 10.63
N ARG A 122 -12.91 3.78 10.40
CA ARG A 122 -14.01 4.63 9.99
C ARG A 122 -14.33 5.74 11.01
N ALA A 123 -14.28 5.44 12.30
CA ALA A 123 -14.53 6.43 13.35
C ALA A 123 -13.39 7.46 13.47
N LEU A 124 -12.19 7.11 13.06
CA LEU A 124 -11.01 7.98 13.04
C LEU A 124 -10.89 8.80 11.76
N SER A 125 -11.53 8.40 10.64
CA SER A 125 -11.47 9.16 9.39
C SER A 125 -11.99 10.58 9.57
N GLU A 126 -11.56 11.51 8.75
CA GLU A 126 -11.89 12.93 8.85
C GLU A 126 -13.40 13.17 8.88
N ASP A 127 -14.11 12.56 7.95
CA ASP A 127 -15.57 12.64 7.81
C ASP A 127 -16.36 11.69 8.74
N GLY A 128 -15.67 10.79 9.47
CA GLY A 128 -16.28 9.75 10.30
C GLY A 128 -17.08 8.69 9.52
N ALA A 129 -16.92 8.62 8.20
CA ALA A 129 -17.74 7.82 7.31
C ALA A 129 -16.96 7.00 6.28
N SER A 130 -15.85 7.51 5.79
CA SER A 130 -15.01 6.89 4.76
C SER A 130 -13.92 6.00 5.36
N LEU A 131 -13.28 5.24 4.47
CA LEU A 131 -12.13 4.40 4.80
C LEU A 131 -11.03 4.60 3.77
N ARG A 132 -9.82 4.86 4.25
CA ARG A 132 -8.60 4.72 3.49
C ARG A 132 -7.46 4.34 4.41
N TYR A 133 -7.09 3.06 4.40
CA TYR A 133 -6.04 2.57 5.28
C TYR A 133 -5.31 1.34 4.74
N VAL A 134 -4.16 1.08 5.30
CA VAL A 134 -3.39 -0.14 5.13
C VAL A 134 -3.55 -1.01 6.36
N LEU A 135 -3.92 -2.27 6.18
CA LEU A 135 -3.85 -3.30 7.21
C LEU A 135 -2.62 -4.17 6.92
N ALA A 136 -1.59 -3.98 7.71
CA ALA A 136 -0.34 -4.71 7.60
C ALA A 136 -0.29 -5.84 8.64
N LEU A 137 0.00 -7.06 8.19
CA LEU A 137 0.03 -8.27 8.99
C LEU A 137 1.43 -8.89 8.98
N GLY A 138 1.85 -9.47 10.08
CA GLY A 138 3.11 -10.17 10.20
C GLY A 138 3.09 -11.53 9.52
N LEU A 139 1.98 -12.25 9.63
CA LEU A 139 1.83 -13.61 9.14
C LEU A 139 1.01 -13.68 7.85
N ARG A 140 1.39 -14.54 6.98
CA ARG A 140 1.03 -14.68 5.57
C ARG A 140 -0.31 -15.29 5.33
N THR A 141 -0.59 -16.41 6.00
CA THR A 141 -1.88 -17.11 5.95
C THR A 141 -3.00 -16.19 6.42
N LEU A 142 -2.73 -15.36 7.41
CA LEU A 142 -3.66 -14.38 7.94
C LEU A 142 -3.96 -13.26 6.96
N THR A 143 -3.01 -12.87 6.13
CA THR A 143 -3.24 -11.83 5.10
C THR A 143 -4.31 -12.27 4.11
N LEU A 144 -4.25 -13.50 3.61
CA LEU A 144 -5.28 -14.06 2.73
C LEU A 144 -6.63 -14.19 3.44
N GLN A 145 -6.63 -14.83 4.62
CA GLN A 145 -7.86 -15.02 5.40
C GLN A 145 -8.52 -13.68 5.76
N THR A 146 -7.71 -12.67 6.07
CA THR A 146 -8.22 -11.33 6.36
C THR A 146 -8.75 -10.66 5.10
N GLY A 147 -8.08 -10.81 3.96
CA GLY A 147 -8.59 -10.35 2.66
C GLY A 147 -9.95 -10.96 2.33
N ASP A 148 -10.09 -12.26 2.49
CA ASP A 148 -11.37 -12.97 2.30
C ASP A 148 -12.43 -12.50 3.29
N ALA A 149 -12.07 -12.28 4.55
CA ALA A 149 -12.99 -11.74 5.53
C ALA A 149 -13.47 -10.32 5.16
N TYR A 150 -12.62 -9.48 4.59
CA TYR A 150 -13.00 -8.15 4.12
C TYR A 150 -13.95 -8.23 2.92
N ARG A 151 -13.70 -9.12 1.97
CA ARG A 151 -14.62 -9.34 0.85
C ARG A 151 -15.99 -9.86 1.31
N HIS A 152 -16.00 -10.92 2.10
CA HIS A 152 -17.24 -11.60 2.47
C HIS A 152 -17.97 -10.93 3.64
N SER A 153 -17.26 -10.52 4.70
CA SER A 153 -17.88 -9.99 5.91
C SER A 153 -18.13 -8.49 5.83
N LEU A 154 -17.23 -7.71 5.18
CA LEU A 154 -17.44 -6.28 4.98
C LEU A 154 -18.14 -5.97 3.66
N GLY A 155 -18.19 -6.94 2.72
CA GLY A 155 -18.77 -6.76 1.40
C GLY A 155 -18.00 -5.79 0.51
N MET A 156 -16.68 -5.68 0.72
CA MET A 156 -15.82 -4.83 -0.09
C MET A 156 -15.59 -5.45 -1.47
N GLY A 157 -15.80 -4.66 -2.50
CA GLY A 157 -15.55 -5.03 -3.89
C GLY A 157 -14.07 -4.89 -4.28
N ASP A 158 -13.76 -5.34 -5.49
CA ASP A 158 -12.40 -5.26 -6.03
C ASP A 158 -11.97 -3.83 -6.33
N ASP A 159 -12.90 -2.91 -6.48
CA ASP A 159 -12.66 -1.47 -6.59
C ASP A 159 -12.22 -0.84 -5.27
N GLU A 160 -12.62 -1.39 -4.14
CA GLU A 160 -12.33 -0.86 -2.81
C GLU A 160 -11.14 -1.54 -2.11
N LEU A 161 -10.90 -2.81 -2.40
CA LEU A 161 -9.95 -3.67 -1.66
C LEU A 161 -8.83 -4.19 -2.56
N ALA A 162 -7.60 -4.09 -2.09
CA ALA A 162 -6.45 -4.84 -2.59
C ALA A 162 -5.89 -5.77 -1.51
N VAL A 163 -5.49 -6.99 -1.90
CA VAL A 163 -4.81 -7.95 -1.02
C VAL A 163 -3.46 -8.31 -1.65
N LEU A 164 -2.36 -8.00 -0.96
CA LEU A 164 -1.02 -8.20 -1.46
C LEU A 164 -0.17 -9.02 -0.50
N ILE A 165 0.48 -10.05 -1.03
CA ILE A 165 1.39 -10.91 -0.28
C ILE A 165 2.80 -10.74 -0.85
N GLY A 166 3.81 -10.62 0.02
CA GLY A 166 5.20 -10.54 -0.40
C GLY A 166 5.66 -11.83 -1.11
N SER A 167 6.55 -11.70 -2.10
CA SER A 167 7.08 -12.86 -2.85
C SER A 167 7.73 -13.92 -1.96
N LYS A 168 8.39 -13.50 -0.88
CA LYS A 168 8.94 -14.42 0.13
C LYS A 168 7.83 -15.19 0.84
N ALA A 169 6.70 -14.53 1.12
CA ALA A 169 5.53 -15.15 1.74
C ALA A 169 4.88 -16.21 0.83
N VAL A 170 4.81 -15.96 -0.47
CA VAL A 170 4.30 -16.93 -1.46
C VAL A 170 5.17 -18.18 -1.51
N LEU A 171 6.50 -18.02 -1.52
CA LEU A 171 7.44 -19.16 -1.51
C LEU A 171 7.30 -20.03 -0.25
N GLU A 172 7.12 -19.42 0.92
CA GLU A 172 6.98 -20.18 2.17
C GLU A 172 5.61 -20.84 2.30
N LEU A 173 4.51 -20.19 1.84
CA LEU A 173 3.20 -20.84 1.73
C LEU A 173 3.26 -22.08 0.82
N HIS A 174 3.98 -21.98 -0.29
CA HIS A 174 4.19 -23.11 -1.19
C HIS A 174 4.97 -24.24 -0.51
N GLN A 175 6.02 -23.93 0.24
CA GLN A 175 6.81 -24.90 1.00
C GLN A 175 5.99 -25.57 2.12
N GLU A 176 5.15 -24.81 2.84
CA GLU A 176 4.27 -25.34 3.88
C GLU A 176 3.19 -26.25 3.28
N ALA A 177 2.56 -25.84 2.18
CA ALA A 177 1.57 -26.66 1.48
C ALA A 177 2.19 -27.97 0.95
N VAL A 178 3.39 -27.92 0.37
CA VAL A 178 4.14 -29.08 -0.10
C VAL A 178 4.52 -30.01 1.07
N THR A 179 4.89 -29.43 2.22
CA THR A 179 5.25 -30.21 3.41
C THR A 179 4.04 -30.92 4.02
N GLN A 180 2.89 -30.23 4.09
CA GLN A 180 1.64 -30.85 4.58
C GLN A 180 1.12 -31.93 3.62
N GLN A 181 1.26 -31.72 2.30
CA GLN A 181 0.88 -32.75 1.32
C GLN A 181 1.81 -33.95 1.31
N LYS A 182 3.13 -33.77 1.52
CA LYS A 182 4.06 -34.90 1.66
C LYS A 182 3.78 -35.76 2.87
N ALA A 183 3.18 -35.19 3.92
CA ALA A 183 2.77 -35.95 5.09
C ALA A 183 1.47 -36.76 4.86
N GLN A 184 0.71 -36.46 3.81
CA GLN A 184 -0.56 -37.13 3.48
C GLN A 184 -0.56 -37.99 2.21
N GLN A 185 0.42 -37.87 1.31
CA GLN A 185 0.43 -38.59 0.04
C GLN A 185 1.83 -38.95 -0.44
N GLU A 186 2.17 -40.23 -0.36
CA GLU A 186 3.25 -40.83 -1.12
C GLU A 186 2.88 -41.17 -2.59
N GLU A 187 1.73 -40.76 -3.12
CA GLU A 187 1.24 -41.32 -4.39
C GLU A 187 0.79 -40.34 -5.49
N ILE A 188 0.98 -39.02 -5.41
CA ILE A 188 0.65 -38.13 -6.56
C ILE A 188 1.75 -37.10 -6.77
N GLN A 189 2.75 -37.50 -7.53
CA GLN A 189 3.91 -36.67 -7.85
C GLN A 189 3.83 -36.20 -9.28
N ASP A 190 3.26 -35.42 -9.91
CA ASP A 190 3.68 -34.80 -11.19
C ASP A 190 2.80 -33.67 -11.76
N GLU A 191 1.62 -33.34 -11.20
CA GLU A 191 0.74 -32.33 -11.83
C GLU A 191 0.68 -30.96 -11.13
N TRP A 192 1.31 -30.77 -9.98
CA TRP A 192 1.13 -29.56 -9.15
C TRP A 192 2.29 -28.55 -9.19
N ALA A 193 3.38 -28.87 -9.86
CA ALA A 193 4.51 -27.94 -9.99
C ALA A 193 4.25 -26.75 -10.91
N GLU A 194 3.29 -26.90 -11.84
CA GLU A 194 2.95 -25.83 -12.82
C GLU A 194 1.79 -24.92 -12.37
N HIS A 195 0.92 -25.35 -11.44
CA HIS A 195 -0.31 -24.60 -11.10
C HIS A 195 -0.23 -23.78 -9.80
N GLY A 196 0.78 -23.99 -8.95
CA GLY A 196 0.88 -23.31 -7.67
C GLY A 196 1.30 -21.83 -7.74
N SER A 197 2.00 -21.45 -8.80
CA SER A 197 2.46 -20.07 -9.06
C SER A 197 1.38 -19.21 -9.68
N GLU A 198 0.59 -19.76 -10.56
CA GLU A 198 -0.48 -19.04 -11.27
C GLU A 198 -1.68 -18.69 -10.38
N SER A 199 -2.01 -19.52 -9.38
CA SER A 199 -3.17 -19.27 -8.52
C SER A 199 -3.01 -18.08 -7.58
N ALA A 200 -1.79 -17.79 -7.11
CA ALA A 200 -1.52 -16.61 -6.29
C ALA A 200 -1.41 -15.33 -7.14
N GLU A 201 -0.94 -15.45 -8.38
CA GLU A 201 -0.91 -14.34 -9.34
C GLU A 201 -2.30 -14.07 -9.93
N SER A 202 -3.14 -15.09 -10.15
CA SER A 202 -4.47 -14.92 -10.74
C SER A 202 -5.47 -14.20 -9.83
N LEU A 203 -5.28 -14.22 -8.51
CA LEU A 203 -6.05 -13.39 -7.58
C LEU A 203 -5.67 -11.89 -7.66
N LEU A 204 -4.60 -11.57 -8.38
CA LEU A 204 -4.06 -10.22 -8.53
C LEU A 204 -4.18 -9.68 -9.97
N ASP A 205 -4.65 -10.50 -10.92
CA ASP A 205 -4.63 -10.20 -12.36
C ASP A 205 -6.00 -9.76 -12.92
N GLU A 206 -6.88 -9.21 -12.10
CA GLU A 206 -8.03 -8.51 -12.66
C GLU A 206 -7.55 -7.16 -13.23
N HIS A 207 -7.69 -7.03 -14.54
CA HIS A 207 -7.46 -5.82 -15.31
C HIS A 207 -8.42 -4.69 -14.85
N LEU A 208 -8.05 -4.01 -13.78
CA LEU A 208 -8.68 -2.75 -13.43
C LEU A 208 -7.97 -1.65 -14.21
N GLU A 209 -8.57 -1.23 -15.32
CA GLU A 209 -8.24 0.03 -15.94
C GLU A 209 -8.67 1.15 -14.98
N TYR A 210 -7.74 1.61 -14.16
CA TYR A 210 -7.95 2.89 -13.49
C TYR A 210 -8.03 3.96 -14.57
N ALA A 211 -9.17 4.67 -14.61
CA ALA A 211 -9.34 5.84 -15.45
C ALA A 211 -8.09 6.72 -15.30
N ALA A 212 -7.56 7.18 -16.42
CA ALA A 212 -6.35 7.99 -16.45
C ALA A 212 -6.60 9.26 -15.61
N VAL A 213 -6.26 9.18 -14.34
CA VAL A 213 -6.06 10.36 -13.51
C VAL A 213 -4.95 11.14 -14.18
N ASP A 214 -5.07 12.45 -14.24
CA ASP A 214 -4.08 13.35 -14.85
C ASP A 214 -2.78 13.32 -14.01
N MET A 215 -2.12 12.16 -14.07
CA MET A 215 -0.95 11.84 -13.27
C MET A 215 0.28 12.52 -13.84
N PRO A 216 1.08 13.19 -13.01
CA PRO A 216 2.37 13.71 -13.42
C PRO A 216 3.25 12.64 -14.06
N ALA A 217 4.07 13.03 -15.03
CA ALA A 217 4.91 12.10 -15.80
C ALA A 217 5.80 11.20 -14.90
N PHE A 218 6.21 11.68 -13.72
CA PHE A 218 6.99 10.88 -12.78
C PHE A 218 6.18 9.73 -12.17
N MET A 219 4.89 9.93 -11.90
CA MET A 219 4.00 8.88 -11.40
C MET A 219 3.76 7.81 -12.46
N GLN A 220 3.58 8.22 -13.72
CA GLN A 220 3.49 7.28 -14.83
C GLN A 220 4.74 6.39 -14.96
N ALA A 221 5.91 6.91 -14.58
CA ALA A 221 7.15 6.13 -14.57
C ALA A 221 7.17 5.05 -13.48
N VAL A 222 6.50 5.29 -12.35
CA VAL A 222 6.37 4.31 -11.24
C VAL A 222 5.49 3.14 -11.65
N PHE A 223 4.50 3.36 -12.53
CA PHE A 223 3.54 2.36 -12.97
C PHE A 223 3.88 1.70 -14.32
N LYS A 224 5.16 1.63 -14.69
CA LYS A 224 5.59 0.98 -15.93
C LYS A 224 5.96 -0.50 -15.70
N GLY A 225 5.68 -1.33 -16.70
CA GLY A 225 6.09 -2.74 -16.75
C GLY A 225 5.03 -3.71 -16.21
N ASN A 226 5.41 -4.97 -16.07
CA ASN A 226 4.51 -6.08 -15.71
C ASN A 226 3.89 -5.97 -14.29
N GLN A 227 4.36 -5.05 -13.47
CA GLN A 227 3.82 -4.84 -12.12
C GLN A 227 2.98 -3.55 -12.01
N ALA A 228 2.65 -2.91 -13.12
CA ALA A 228 1.91 -1.66 -13.12
C ALA A 228 0.55 -1.78 -12.41
N ALA A 229 -0.23 -2.79 -12.73
CA ALA A 229 -1.54 -3.05 -12.12
C ALA A 229 -1.43 -3.28 -10.59
N LYS A 230 -0.44 -4.06 -10.15
CA LYS A 230 -0.17 -4.30 -8.73
C LYS A 230 0.22 -3.01 -8.00
N SER A 231 1.06 -2.20 -8.60
CA SER A 231 1.50 -0.91 -8.05
C SER A 231 0.35 0.10 -7.99
N GLN A 232 -0.53 0.10 -8.99
CA GLN A 232 -1.74 0.91 -9.00
C GLN A 232 -2.71 0.47 -7.90
N ALA A 233 -2.98 -0.83 -7.78
CA ALA A 233 -3.82 -1.37 -6.73
C ALA A 233 -3.27 -1.02 -5.33
N PHE A 234 -1.95 -1.15 -5.14
CA PHE A 234 -1.27 -0.78 -3.91
C PHE A 234 -1.50 0.69 -3.52
N LEU A 235 -1.44 1.60 -4.49
CA LEU A 235 -1.51 3.03 -4.22
C LEU A 235 -2.95 3.55 -4.18
N PHE A 236 -3.79 3.18 -5.15
CA PHE A 236 -5.09 3.82 -5.34
C PHE A 236 -6.23 3.15 -4.59
N LYS A 237 -6.23 1.82 -4.40
CA LYS A 237 -7.35 1.19 -3.70
C LYS A 237 -7.50 1.71 -2.27
N PRO A 238 -8.73 2.06 -1.87
CA PRO A 238 -8.99 2.61 -0.54
C PRO A 238 -8.43 1.75 0.59
N VAL A 239 -8.73 0.47 0.58
CA VAL A 239 -8.26 -0.46 1.61
C VAL A 239 -7.22 -1.42 1.04
N LEU A 240 -6.08 -1.50 1.70
CA LEU A 240 -5.00 -2.41 1.36
C LEU A 240 -4.75 -3.39 2.51
N VAL A 241 -4.92 -4.67 2.27
CA VAL A 241 -4.48 -5.73 3.18
C VAL A 241 -3.19 -6.32 2.63
N CYS A 242 -2.12 -6.25 3.39
CA CYS A 242 -0.81 -6.71 2.91
C CYS A 242 0.06 -7.28 4.03
N THR A 243 1.10 -8.02 3.64
CA THR A 243 2.16 -8.34 4.59
C THR A 243 2.99 -7.09 4.88
N ILE A 244 3.48 -6.96 6.11
CA ILE A 244 4.24 -5.79 6.59
C ILE A 244 5.44 -5.46 5.70
N ASP A 245 6.04 -6.45 5.05
CA ASP A 245 7.19 -6.30 4.14
C ASP A 245 6.95 -5.26 3.04
N HIS A 246 5.70 -5.13 2.56
CA HIS A 246 5.35 -4.13 1.55
C HIS A 246 5.51 -2.70 2.06
N MET A 247 5.33 -2.48 3.36
CA MET A 247 5.43 -1.16 3.97
C MET A 247 6.84 -0.86 4.48
N MET A 248 7.60 -1.91 4.86
CA MET A 248 8.94 -1.77 5.41
C MET A 248 9.93 -1.09 4.45
N ALA A 249 9.72 -1.21 3.15
CA ALA A 249 10.54 -0.52 2.16
C ALA A 249 10.52 1.01 2.30
N ALA A 250 9.54 1.59 2.99
CA ALA A 250 9.52 3.03 3.32
C ALA A 250 10.70 3.44 4.22
N THR A 251 11.17 2.54 5.09
CA THR A 251 12.22 2.81 6.08
C THR A 251 13.57 2.18 5.78
N GLU A 252 13.61 1.17 4.91
CA GLU A 252 14.80 0.33 4.77
C GLU A 252 15.80 0.82 3.73
N THR A 253 15.35 1.46 2.66
CA THR A 253 16.25 1.80 1.57
C THR A 253 15.76 2.94 0.67
N VAL A 254 16.68 3.83 0.34
CA VAL A 254 16.50 4.84 -0.71
C VAL A 254 16.95 4.35 -2.10
N ARG A 255 17.56 3.15 -2.19
CA ARG A 255 18.11 2.64 -3.45
C ARG A 255 17.00 2.15 -4.37
N GLY A 256 17.12 2.50 -5.67
CA GLY A 256 16.22 2.01 -6.73
C GLY A 256 14.78 2.52 -6.64
N GLY A 257 14.49 3.49 -5.77
CA GLY A 257 13.15 4.07 -5.65
C GLY A 257 12.08 3.14 -5.04
N LYS A 258 12.46 2.01 -4.45
CA LYS A 258 11.53 1.05 -3.84
C LYS A 258 10.70 1.64 -2.69
N TYR A 259 11.23 2.67 -2.03
CA TYR A 259 10.55 3.38 -0.94
C TYR A 259 9.42 4.31 -1.43
N ILE A 260 9.40 4.68 -2.71
CA ILE A 260 8.48 5.71 -3.23
C ILE A 260 7.02 5.31 -3.02
N LEU A 261 6.63 4.12 -3.49
CA LEU A 261 5.24 3.66 -3.36
C LEU A 261 4.78 3.50 -1.90
N PRO A 262 5.53 2.84 -1.01
CA PRO A 262 5.16 2.77 0.40
C PRO A 262 5.07 4.14 1.08
N CYS A 263 5.99 5.06 0.80
CA CYS A 263 5.91 6.43 1.32
C CYS A 263 4.67 7.17 0.81
N LEU A 264 4.37 7.09 -0.49
CA LEU A 264 3.16 7.70 -1.06
C LEU A 264 1.89 7.09 -0.45
N ARG A 265 1.88 5.78 -0.21
CA ARG A 265 0.76 5.12 0.44
C ARG A 265 0.57 5.62 1.87
N LEU A 266 1.63 5.74 2.65
CA LEU A 266 1.59 6.26 4.03
C LEU A 266 1.19 7.73 4.10
N LEU A 267 1.58 8.55 3.11
CA LEU A 267 1.16 9.94 3.02
C LEU A 267 -0.34 10.13 2.77
N SER A 268 -1.02 9.11 2.24
CA SER A 268 -2.41 9.21 1.82
C SER A 268 -3.33 8.22 2.52
N SER A 269 -2.87 7.49 3.52
CA SER A 269 -3.72 6.50 4.22
C SER A 269 -3.23 6.22 5.62
N ASP A 270 -4.16 5.91 6.49
CA ASP A 270 -3.86 5.43 7.83
C ASP A 270 -3.19 4.04 7.80
N LEU A 271 -2.50 3.70 8.87
CA LEU A 271 -1.83 2.41 9.04
C LEU A 271 -2.39 1.65 10.24
N VAL A 272 -2.82 0.43 9.99
CA VAL A 272 -3.18 -0.55 11.03
C VAL A 272 -2.15 -1.68 10.98
N ILE A 273 -1.52 -1.97 12.09
CA ILE A 273 -0.64 -3.13 12.24
C ILE A 273 -1.35 -4.11 13.16
N ASP A 274 -1.67 -5.30 12.66
CA ASP A 274 -2.35 -6.34 13.44
C ASP A 274 -1.36 -7.45 13.82
N GLU A 275 -1.67 -8.14 14.92
CA GLU A 275 -0.87 -9.25 15.46
C GLU A 275 0.58 -8.88 15.78
N VAL A 276 0.75 -7.73 16.41
CA VAL A 276 2.07 -7.19 16.81
C VAL A 276 2.83 -8.12 17.76
N ASP A 277 2.13 -8.97 18.48
CA ASP A 277 2.65 -9.98 19.40
C ASP A 277 3.37 -11.15 18.69
N ASP A 278 3.12 -11.36 17.40
CA ASP A 278 3.79 -12.39 16.60
C ASP A 278 5.15 -11.94 16.03
N PHE A 279 5.49 -10.65 16.15
CA PHE A 279 6.76 -10.13 15.65
C PHE A 279 7.92 -10.40 16.62
N ASN A 280 9.06 -10.74 16.06
CA ASN A 280 10.29 -10.85 16.86
C ASN A 280 10.82 -9.46 17.27
N PRO A 281 11.72 -9.37 18.27
CA PRO A 281 12.23 -8.07 18.75
C PRO A 281 12.92 -7.22 17.67
N GLN A 282 13.53 -7.84 16.65
CA GLN A 282 14.18 -7.11 15.55
C GLN A 282 13.15 -6.48 14.63
N ASP A 283 12.08 -7.21 14.33
CA ASP A 283 10.95 -6.70 13.55
C ASP A 283 10.25 -5.55 14.26
N LEU A 284 10.09 -5.63 15.60
CA LEU A 284 9.50 -4.55 16.39
C LEU A 284 10.32 -3.25 16.32
N VAL A 285 11.66 -3.34 16.26
CA VAL A 285 12.50 -2.16 16.05
C VAL A 285 12.25 -1.53 14.67
N ALA A 286 12.12 -2.37 13.64
CA ALA A 286 11.84 -1.93 12.29
C ALA A 286 10.43 -1.31 12.18
N ILE A 287 9.43 -1.93 12.80
CA ILE A 287 8.07 -1.39 12.92
C ILE A 287 8.07 -0.05 13.67
N GLY A 288 8.84 0.08 14.75
CA GLY A 288 8.99 1.32 15.48
C GLY A 288 9.52 2.47 14.60
N ARG A 289 10.42 2.16 13.66
CA ARG A 289 10.87 3.14 12.65
C ARG A 289 9.76 3.51 11.66
N LEU A 290 8.96 2.54 11.24
CA LEU A 290 7.84 2.77 10.33
C LEU A 290 6.78 3.68 10.98
N VAL A 291 6.50 3.50 12.26
CA VAL A 291 5.53 4.31 13.02
C VAL A 291 6.06 5.72 13.31
N HIS A 292 7.38 5.90 13.27
CA HIS A 292 8.02 7.21 13.51
C HIS A 292 8.10 8.09 12.23
N LEU A 293 7.91 7.52 11.06
CA LEU A 293 7.85 8.26 9.79
C LEU A 293 6.67 9.23 9.76
#